data_ec75a14e101d327db6e9152ef5c29321
#
_entry.id   ec75a14e101d327db6e9152ef5c29321
#
_cell.length_a   1.000
_cell.length_b   1.000
_cell.length_c   1.000
_cell.angle_alpha   90.00
_cell.angle_beta   90.00
_cell.angle_gamma   90.00
#
_symmetry.space_group_name_H-M   'P 1'
#
loop_
_entity.id
_entity.type
_entity.pdbx_description
1 polymer ?
#
loop_
_entity_poly.entity_id
_entity_poly.type
_entity_poly.pdbx_seq_one_letter_code
_entity_poly.pdbx_strand_id
1 'polypeptide(L)' 'MDLLWLGYDGLSVRYADVKAVLFYRPTLDGRIVRAYGHVPANVRAVVVTTDGAFWPSSWRPDQLRQRWALWRGGG' A
#
# COMPACT_ATOMS: atom_id res chain seq x y z
N MET A 1 8.68 -4.19 -14.52
CA MET A 1 8.17 -2.95 -13.94
C MET A 1 8.10 -3.08 -12.44
N ASP A 2 8.56 -2.08 -11.75
CA ASP A 2 8.76 -2.15 -10.31
C ASP A 2 7.68 -1.42 -9.53
N LEU A 3 6.49 -1.30 -10.13
CA LEU A 3 5.37 -0.59 -9.52
C LEU A 3 4.30 -1.55 -9.03
N LEU A 4 3.85 -1.32 -7.80
CA LEU A 4 2.72 -2.01 -7.21
C LEU A 4 1.51 -1.08 -7.28
N TRP A 5 0.50 -1.48 -8.07
CA TRP A 5 -0.74 -0.73 -8.15
C TRP A 5 -1.62 -1.07 -6.96
N LEU A 6 -2.18 -0.04 -6.33
CA LEU A 6 -2.89 -0.22 -5.06
C LEU A 6 -4.41 -0.28 -5.21
N GLY A 7 -4.91 -0.27 -6.44
CA GLY A 7 -6.35 -0.43 -6.70
C GLY A 7 -7.12 0.87 -6.85
N TYR A 8 -6.45 2.01 -6.73
CA TYR A 8 -7.05 3.32 -6.96
C TYR A 8 -6.38 3.97 -8.14
N ASP A 9 -7.17 4.71 -8.92
CA ASP A 9 -6.69 5.32 -10.14
C ASP A 9 -5.48 6.21 -9.87
N GLY A 10 -4.41 5.95 -10.60
CA GLY A 10 -3.18 6.74 -10.48
C GLY A 10 -2.34 6.47 -9.24
N LEU A 11 -2.73 5.53 -8.38
CA LEU A 11 -1.98 5.26 -7.17
C LEU A 11 -1.14 4.00 -7.32
N SER A 12 0.18 4.19 -7.39
CA SER A 12 1.14 3.09 -7.42
C SER A 12 2.33 3.45 -6.55
N VAL A 13 2.97 2.44 -5.99
CA VAL A 13 4.21 2.62 -5.24
C VAL A 13 5.26 1.71 -5.82
N ARG A 14 6.53 2.10 -5.71
CA ARG A 14 7.62 1.25 -6.15
C ARG A 14 7.82 0.10 -5.15
N TYR A 15 7.97 -1.11 -5.66
CA TYR A 15 8.23 -2.25 -4.78
C TYR A 15 9.42 -2.01 -3.86
N ALA A 16 10.47 -1.38 -4.40
CA ALA A 16 11.68 -1.12 -3.62
C ALA A 16 11.41 -0.20 -2.42
N ASP A 17 10.35 0.59 -2.47
CA ASP A 17 10.01 1.52 -1.38
C ASP A 17 9.04 0.92 -0.36
N VAL A 18 8.53 -0.29 -0.59
CA VAL A 18 7.58 -0.91 0.33
C VAL A 18 8.33 -1.39 1.56
N LYS A 19 7.89 -0.93 2.72
CA LYS A 19 8.44 -1.32 4.01
C LYS A 19 7.58 -2.35 4.71
N ALA A 20 6.26 -2.17 4.64
CA ALA A 20 5.31 -3.05 5.32
C ALA A 20 3.95 -3.00 4.64
N VAL A 21 3.18 -4.05 4.80
CA VAL A 21 1.78 -4.13 4.36
C VAL A 21 0.94 -4.44 5.59
N LEU A 22 -0.01 -3.56 5.90
CA LEU A 22 -0.82 -3.66 7.10
C LEU A 22 -2.28 -3.90 6.73
N PHE A 23 -3.03 -4.53 7.63
CA PHE A 23 -4.48 -4.52 7.55
C PHE A 23 -4.98 -3.12 7.80
N TYR A 24 -6.00 -2.71 7.03
CA TYR A 24 -6.61 -1.41 7.25
C TYR A 24 -7.36 -1.40 8.59
N ARG A 25 -7.20 -0.31 9.33
CA ARG A 25 -7.97 -0.01 10.54
C ARG A 25 -8.28 1.48 10.56
N PRO A 26 -9.44 1.88 11.08
CA PRO A 26 -9.78 3.31 11.15
C PRO A 26 -8.75 4.16 11.91
N THR A 27 -8.01 3.56 12.83
CA THR A 27 -6.94 4.28 13.54
C THR A 27 -5.84 4.77 12.62
N LEU A 28 -5.77 4.24 11.39
CA LEU A 28 -4.77 4.65 10.40
C LEU A 28 -5.24 5.78 9.51
N ASP A 29 -6.51 6.22 9.65
CA ASP A 29 -7.10 7.21 8.74
C ASP A 29 -6.29 8.50 8.68
N GLY A 30 -5.84 9.00 9.84
CA GLY A 30 -5.05 10.23 9.88
C GLY A 30 -3.76 10.13 9.10
N ARG A 31 -3.12 8.97 9.13
CA ARG A 31 -1.88 8.73 8.39
C ARG A 31 -2.13 8.60 6.90
N ILE A 32 -3.25 7.96 6.54
CA ILE A 32 -3.66 7.85 5.13
C ILE A 32 -3.95 9.24 4.56
N VAL A 33 -4.67 10.07 5.30
CA VAL A 33 -4.98 11.43 4.86
C VAL A 33 -3.70 12.23 4.64
N ARG A 34 -2.73 12.06 5.54
CA ARG A 34 -1.46 12.78 5.42
C ARG A 34 -0.73 12.43 4.13
N ALA A 35 -0.77 11.17 3.72
CA ALA A 35 -0.07 10.71 2.51
C ALA A 35 -0.89 10.92 1.25
N TYR A 36 -2.17 10.57 1.28
CA TYR A 36 -3.01 10.49 0.08
C TYR A 36 -3.99 11.65 -0.05
N GLY A 37 -4.30 12.33 1.04
CA GLY A 37 -5.20 13.47 1.02
C GLY A 37 -6.60 13.17 1.54
N HIS A 38 -7.03 11.93 1.48
CA HIS A 38 -8.32 11.48 2.00
C HIS A 38 -8.30 9.97 2.16
N VAL A 39 -9.32 9.42 2.83
CA VAL A 39 -9.48 7.97 2.94
C VAL A 39 -10.46 7.54 1.85
N PRO A 40 -9.99 6.83 0.81
CA PRO A 40 -10.90 6.40 -0.26
C PRO A 40 -11.81 5.27 0.20
N ALA A 41 -12.81 4.95 -0.63
CA ALA A 41 -13.73 3.87 -0.33
C ALA A 41 -13.06 2.51 -0.45
N ASN A 42 -13.53 1.55 0.34
CA ASN A 42 -13.13 0.14 0.26
C ASN A 42 -11.64 -0.10 0.54
N VAL A 43 -11.05 0.66 1.44
CA VAL A 43 -9.68 0.40 1.86
C VAL A 43 -9.64 -0.91 2.63
N ARG A 44 -8.79 -1.83 2.21
CA ARG A 44 -8.59 -3.13 2.87
C ARG A 44 -7.20 -3.28 3.46
N ALA A 45 -6.23 -2.60 2.87
CA ALA A 45 -4.84 -2.68 3.30
C ALA A 45 -4.22 -1.30 3.28
N VAL A 46 -3.10 -1.17 3.96
CA VAL A 46 -2.28 0.04 3.95
C VAL A 46 -0.85 -0.37 3.67
N VAL A 47 -0.24 0.25 2.68
CA VAL A 47 1.16 0.02 2.33
C VAL A 47 1.98 1.14 2.94
N VAL A 48 2.94 0.77 3.79
CA VAL A 48 3.86 1.72 4.39
C VAL A 48 5.13 1.74 3.56
N THR A 49 5.53 2.92 3.14
CA THR A 49 6.76 3.08 2.36
C THR A 49 7.91 3.57 3.24
N THR A 50 9.12 3.48 2.71
CA THR A 50 10.35 3.75 3.48
C THR A 50 10.44 5.18 3.99
N ASP A 51 9.73 6.11 3.36
CA ASP A 51 9.66 7.49 3.82
C ASP A 51 8.62 7.70 4.94
N GLY A 52 7.97 6.64 5.39
CA GLY A 52 6.99 6.71 6.46
C GLY A 52 5.57 7.05 6.01
N ALA A 53 5.31 7.08 4.71
CA ALA A 53 3.96 7.35 4.20
C ALA A 53 3.09 6.10 4.27
N PHE A 54 1.80 6.31 4.55
CA PHE A 54 0.80 5.24 4.65
C PHE A 54 -0.17 5.37 3.48
N TRP A 55 -0.07 4.47 2.51
CA TRP A 55 -0.85 4.52 1.28
C TRP A 55 -2.00 3.53 1.33
N PRO A 56 -3.24 3.95 1.00
CA PRO A 56 -4.39 3.06 1.03
C PRO A 56 -4.38 2.10 -0.15
N SER A 57 -4.96 0.91 0.05
CA SER A 57 -5.14 -0.05 -1.02
C SER A 57 -6.51 -0.73 -0.91
N SER A 58 -7.15 -0.95 -2.04
CA SER A 58 -8.38 -1.74 -2.12
C SER A 58 -8.09 -3.25 -2.22
N TRP A 59 -6.83 -3.62 -2.41
CA TRP A 59 -6.42 -5.02 -2.41
C TRP A 59 -6.30 -5.54 -0.99
N ARG A 60 -6.49 -6.85 -0.81
CA ARG A 60 -6.29 -7.46 0.50
C ARG A 60 -4.80 -7.51 0.84
N PRO A 61 -4.47 -7.44 2.13
CA PRO A 61 -3.06 -7.47 2.54
C PRO A 61 -2.32 -8.72 2.06
N ASP A 62 -2.96 -9.88 2.05
CA ASP A 62 -2.34 -11.11 1.59
C ASP A 62 -1.96 -11.05 0.12
N GLN A 63 -2.81 -10.44 -0.71
CA GLN A 63 -2.53 -10.26 -2.14
C GLN A 63 -1.32 -9.36 -2.35
N LEU A 64 -1.26 -8.25 -1.62
CA LEU A 64 -0.14 -7.33 -1.71
C LEU A 64 1.16 -7.96 -1.24
N ARG A 65 1.10 -8.69 -0.14
CA ARG A 65 2.28 -9.39 0.40
C ARG A 65 2.78 -10.44 -0.57
N GLN A 66 1.88 -11.15 -1.24
CA GLN A 66 2.26 -12.16 -2.22
C GLN A 66 2.99 -11.53 -3.41
N ARG A 67 2.47 -10.42 -3.92
CA ARG A 67 3.13 -9.72 -5.02
C ARG A 67 4.49 -9.18 -4.61
N TRP A 68 4.57 -8.63 -3.42
CA TRP A 68 5.82 -8.10 -2.88
C TRP A 68 6.84 -9.22 -2.71
N ALA A 69 6.42 -10.35 -2.17
CA ALA A 69 7.30 -11.52 -1.99
C ALA A 69 7.80 -12.05 -3.33
N LEU A 70 6.94 -12.10 -4.34
CA LEU A 70 7.33 -12.53 -5.68
C LEU A 70 8.38 -11.59 -6.28
N TRP A 71 8.20 -10.29 -6.12
CA TRP A 71 9.19 -9.33 -6.61
C TRP A 71 10.53 -9.51 -5.92
N ARG A 72 10.53 -9.68 -4.60
CA ARG A 72 11.75 -9.87 -3.81
C ARG A 72 12.45 -11.19 -4.16
N GLY A 73 11.68 -12.26 -4.35
CA GLY A 73 12.24 -13.58 -4.65
C GLY A 73 12.63 -13.75 -6.10
N GLY A 74 12.01 -13.00 -7.00
CA GLY A 74 12.26 -13.10 -8.43
C GLY A 74 13.44 -12.27 -8.89
N GLY A 75 13.95 -11.45 -7.99
CA GLY A 75 15.02 -10.51 -8.30
C GLY A 75 16.30 -11.14 -8.62
#